data_29966f6577973844721f1455dfb3e918
#
_entry.id   29966f6577973844721f1455dfb3e918
#
_cell.length_a   1.000
_cell.length_b   1.000
_cell.length_c   1.000
_cell.angle_alpha   90.00
_cell.angle_beta   90.00
_cell.angle_gamma   90.00
#
_symmetry.space_group_name_H-M   'P 1'
#
loop_
_entity.id
_entity.type
_entity.pdbx_description
1 polymer ?
#
loop_
_entity_poly.entity_id
_entity_poly.type
_entity_poly.pdbx_seq_one_letter_code
_entity_poly.pdbx_strand_id
1 'polypeptide(L)'
;TDQAIKTRLLGEAYFLRAWCSFKLLQTYGGRTDEGEALGYTITNHFIGDKESAKPSLFKRDSYKDCVSQIVSDCEEAARRLPVTYTGDDVVVGKSKIGRACGLAANALKARTLLYAASPAYQDKDVIQINGMGNFTVLNEATYQAGWERAALFANEVLKDAGINYTFTAMAAKDLADAGSDTPADFIFRTYMGLVHGMESRHYPPFYLGNAQTIPSHNLAAAFPAKNGYPITDSRSLYDE
;
A
#
# COMPACT_ATOMS: atom_id res chain seq x y z
N THR A 1 -5.80 -30.73 -10.94
CA THR A 1 -4.52 -29.99 -10.73
C THR A 1 -4.45 -28.76 -11.63
N ASP A 2 -4.69 -28.90 -12.95
CA ASP A 2 -4.58 -27.76 -13.88
C ASP A 2 -5.58 -26.65 -13.57
N GLN A 3 -6.80 -26.98 -13.21
CA GLN A 3 -7.82 -25.99 -12.85
C GLN A 3 -7.46 -25.23 -11.57
N ALA A 4 -6.89 -25.90 -10.57
CA ALA A 4 -6.44 -25.27 -9.33
C ALA A 4 -5.28 -24.28 -9.60
N ILE A 5 -4.34 -24.65 -10.47
CA ILE A 5 -3.25 -23.76 -10.91
C ILE A 5 -3.79 -22.54 -11.65
N LYS A 6 -4.72 -22.72 -12.58
CA LYS A 6 -5.36 -21.65 -13.33
C LYS A 6 -6.09 -20.68 -12.39
N THR A 7 -6.85 -21.20 -11.42
CA THR A 7 -7.58 -20.41 -10.44
C THR A 7 -6.62 -19.58 -9.59
N ARG A 8 -5.52 -20.17 -9.10
CA ARG A 8 -4.50 -19.47 -8.35
C ARG A 8 -3.83 -18.37 -9.19
N LEU A 9 -3.37 -18.70 -10.39
CA LEU A 9 -2.71 -17.74 -11.28
C LEU A 9 -3.62 -16.56 -11.63
N LEU A 10 -4.90 -16.80 -11.85
CA LEU A 10 -5.88 -15.76 -12.10
C LEU A 10 -6.06 -14.87 -10.86
N GLY A 11 -6.12 -15.46 -9.67
CA GLY A 11 -6.16 -14.72 -8.41
C GLY A 11 -4.93 -13.85 -8.20
N GLU A 12 -3.73 -14.39 -8.49
CA GLU A 12 -2.48 -13.62 -8.43
C GLU A 12 -2.48 -12.46 -9.45
N ALA A 13 -3.02 -12.67 -10.66
CA ALA A 13 -3.12 -11.62 -11.68
C ALA A 13 -4.03 -10.48 -11.23
N TYR A 14 -5.20 -10.78 -10.62
CA TYR A 14 -6.07 -9.77 -10.04
C TYR A 14 -5.36 -9.00 -8.93
N PHE A 15 -4.69 -9.70 -8.02
CA PHE A 15 -3.92 -9.05 -6.96
C PHE A 15 -2.83 -8.11 -7.51
N LEU A 16 -2.05 -8.56 -8.48
CA LEU A 16 -0.98 -7.75 -9.08
C LEU A 16 -1.55 -6.54 -9.82
N ARG A 17 -2.70 -6.67 -10.49
CA ARG A 17 -3.37 -5.54 -11.11
C ARG A 17 -3.83 -4.53 -10.04
N ALA A 18 -4.46 -4.99 -8.97
CA ALA A 18 -4.83 -4.14 -7.84
C ALA A 18 -3.62 -3.44 -7.23
N TRP A 19 -2.52 -4.17 -7.02
CA TRP A 19 -1.28 -3.63 -6.47
C TRP A 19 -0.68 -2.53 -7.36
N CYS A 20 -0.54 -2.78 -8.66
CA CYS A 20 -0.04 -1.80 -9.61
C CYS A 20 -0.98 -0.59 -9.71
N SER A 21 -2.28 -0.82 -9.76
CA SER A 21 -3.30 0.23 -9.78
C SER A 21 -3.27 1.09 -8.52
N PHE A 22 -3.08 0.49 -7.35
CA PHE A 22 -2.90 1.24 -6.12
C PHE A 22 -1.64 2.11 -6.15
N LYS A 23 -0.53 1.62 -6.71
CA LYS A 23 0.68 2.43 -6.91
C LYS A 23 0.46 3.59 -7.88
N LEU A 24 -0.27 3.36 -8.96
CA LEU A 24 -0.67 4.43 -9.87
C LEU A 24 -1.55 5.47 -9.15
N LEU A 25 -2.51 5.00 -8.34
CA LEU A 25 -3.38 5.88 -7.57
C LEU A 25 -2.60 6.73 -6.56
N GLN A 26 -1.60 6.15 -5.88
CA GLN A 26 -0.72 6.89 -4.97
C GLN A 26 0.13 7.94 -5.68
N THR A 27 0.59 7.64 -6.90
CA THR A 27 1.52 8.50 -7.64
C THR A 27 0.80 9.60 -8.41
N TYR A 28 -0.32 9.26 -9.04
CA TYR A 28 -1.03 10.15 -9.97
C TYR A 28 -2.39 10.63 -9.45
N GLY A 29 -2.86 10.06 -8.33
CA GLY A 29 -4.09 10.54 -7.68
C GLY A 29 -3.92 11.98 -7.22
N GLY A 30 -4.94 12.79 -7.41
CA GLY A 30 -4.91 14.20 -7.03
C GLY A 30 -6.12 14.94 -7.53
N ARG A 31 -6.13 16.24 -7.31
CA ARG A 31 -7.24 17.10 -7.71
C ARG A 31 -6.87 18.00 -8.87
N THR A 32 -7.87 18.35 -9.66
CA THR A 32 -7.79 19.42 -10.66
C THR A 32 -7.96 20.77 -9.98
N ASP A 33 -7.70 21.83 -10.73
CA ASP A 33 -7.93 23.22 -10.27
C ASP A 33 -9.42 23.48 -9.99
N GLU A 34 -10.34 22.73 -10.66
CA GLU A 34 -11.78 22.76 -10.41
C GLU A 34 -12.19 21.93 -9.18
N GLY A 35 -11.24 21.27 -8.54
CA GLY A 35 -11.44 20.48 -7.33
C GLY A 35 -11.95 19.06 -7.55
N GLU A 36 -11.93 18.53 -8.78
CA GLU A 36 -12.27 17.14 -9.05
C GLU A 36 -11.17 16.21 -8.59
N ALA A 37 -11.53 15.17 -7.82
CA ALA A 37 -10.61 14.12 -7.44
C ALA A 37 -10.47 13.09 -8.58
N LEU A 38 -9.31 13.05 -9.21
CA LEU A 38 -8.97 12.14 -10.29
C LEU A 38 -7.92 11.12 -9.85
N GLY A 39 -8.04 9.92 -10.38
CA GLY A 39 -7.08 8.84 -10.21
C GLY A 39 -6.14 8.68 -11.40
N TYR A 40 -6.07 7.48 -11.92
CA TYR A 40 -5.35 7.08 -13.13
C TYR A 40 -6.34 6.68 -14.22
N THR A 41 -5.85 6.43 -15.44
CA THR A 41 -6.69 5.88 -16.51
C THR A 41 -6.90 4.38 -16.30
N ILE A 42 -8.14 3.96 -16.10
CA ILE A 42 -8.50 2.55 -15.94
C ILE A 42 -8.45 1.87 -17.32
N THR A 43 -7.53 0.91 -17.46
CA THR A 43 -7.40 0.11 -18.69
C THR A 43 -7.54 -1.36 -18.35
N ASN A 44 -8.60 -1.98 -18.86
CA ASN A 44 -8.93 -3.38 -18.64
C ASN A 44 -8.67 -4.26 -19.88
N HIS A 45 -7.98 -3.72 -20.86
CA HIS A 45 -7.60 -4.40 -22.10
C HIS A 45 -6.15 -4.09 -22.47
N PHE A 46 -5.61 -4.86 -23.40
CA PHE A 46 -4.29 -4.61 -23.95
C PHE A 46 -4.29 -3.37 -24.85
N ILE A 47 -3.41 -2.43 -24.56
CA ILE A 47 -3.23 -1.23 -25.37
C ILE A 47 -2.21 -1.53 -26.46
N GLY A 48 -2.66 -1.59 -27.70
CA GLY A 48 -1.80 -1.77 -28.87
C GLY A 48 -1.13 -0.46 -29.31
N ASP A 49 -0.11 -0.57 -30.18
CA ASP A 49 0.67 0.57 -30.66
C ASP A 49 -0.19 1.68 -31.32
N LYS A 50 -1.23 1.27 -32.05
CA LYS A 50 -2.16 2.22 -32.70
C LYS A 50 -3.00 3.01 -31.71
N GLU A 51 -3.32 2.42 -30.57
CA GLU A 51 -4.08 3.03 -29.51
C GLU A 51 -3.17 3.91 -28.64
N SER A 52 -1.98 3.43 -28.29
CA SER A 52 -0.99 4.17 -27.53
C SER A 52 -0.55 5.46 -28.21
N ALA A 53 -0.59 5.50 -29.54
CA ALA A 53 -0.32 6.70 -30.34
C ALA A 53 -1.41 7.78 -30.25
N LYS A 54 -2.51 7.55 -29.52
CA LYS A 54 -3.63 8.49 -29.36
C LYS A 54 -3.82 8.91 -27.91
N PRO A 55 -2.98 9.83 -27.36
CA PRO A 55 -3.06 10.22 -25.95
C PRO A 55 -4.43 10.73 -25.50
N SER A 56 -5.22 11.27 -26.42
CA SER A 56 -6.58 11.78 -26.14
C SER A 56 -7.58 10.70 -25.68
N LEU A 57 -7.27 9.42 -25.90
CA LEU A 57 -8.07 8.30 -25.43
C LEU A 57 -7.84 7.99 -23.96
N PHE A 58 -6.72 8.45 -23.39
CA PHE A 58 -6.28 8.14 -22.04
C PHE A 58 -6.55 9.32 -21.11
N LYS A 59 -7.83 9.50 -20.75
CA LYS A 59 -8.21 10.45 -19.71
C LYS A 59 -8.14 9.78 -18.35
N ARG A 60 -7.79 10.54 -17.33
CA ARG A 60 -7.83 10.06 -15.95
C ARG A 60 -9.27 9.84 -15.52
N ASP A 61 -9.54 8.69 -14.94
CA ASP A 61 -10.83 8.37 -14.35
C ASP A 61 -10.98 9.02 -12.97
N SER A 62 -12.20 9.04 -12.44
CA SER A 62 -12.45 9.57 -11.10
C SER A 62 -11.67 8.77 -10.05
N TYR A 63 -11.25 9.45 -8.99
CA TYR A 63 -10.59 8.78 -7.87
C TYR A 63 -11.45 7.65 -7.29
N LYS A 64 -12.77 7.89 -7.20
CA LYS A 64 -13.75 6.92 -6.73
C LYS A 64 -13.81 5.66 -7.61
N ASP A 65 -13.81 5.81 -8.93
CA ASP A 65 -13.84 4.68 -9.86
C ASP A 65 -12.55 3.87 -9.78
N CYS A 66 -11.40 4.54 -9.67
CA CYS A 66 -10.12 3.89 -9.46
C CYS A 66 -10.09 3.08 -8.16
N VAL A 67 -10.59 3.64 -7.05
CA VAL A 67 -10.74 2.91 -5.77
C VAL A 67 -11.65 1.70 -5.93
N SER A 68 -12.80 1.87 -6.61
CA SER A 68 -13.76 0.79 -6.84
C SER A 68 -13.14 -0.35 -7.66
N GLN A 69 -12.35 -0.03 -8.67
CA GLN A 69 -11.64 -1.02 -9.48
C GLN A 69 -10.61 -1.80 -8.64
N ILE A 70 -9.82 -1.12 -7.82
CA ILE A 70 -8.83 -1.76 -6.95
C ILE A 70 -9.51 -2.68 -5.94
N VAL A 71 -10.60 -2.22 -5.32
CA VAL A 71 -11.38 -3.01 -4.35
C VAL A 71 -11.95 -4.26 -5.01
N SER A 72 -12.56 -4.12 -6.19
CA SER A 72 -13.09 -5.26 -6.96
C SER A 72 -12.01 -6.29 -7.30
N ASP A 73 -10.83 -5.84 -7.71
CA ASP A 73 -9.71 -6.73 -8.01
C ASP A 73 -9.19 -7.44 -6.77
N CYS A 74 -9.15 -6.76 -5.63
CA CYS A 74 -8.80 -7.39 -4.35
C CYS A 74 -9.82 -8.48 -3.96
N GLU A 75 -11.11 -8.22 -4.14
CA GLU A 75 -12.18 -9.19 -3.85
C GLU A 75 -12.10 -10.41 -4.76
N GLU A 76 -11.85 -10.20 -6.06
CA GLU A 76 -11.66 -11.29 -7.01
C GLU A 76 -10.39 -12.10 -6.72
N ALA A 77 -9.33 -11.46 -6.27
CA ALA A 77 -8.12 -12.13 -5.81
C ALA A 77 -8.39 -12.97 -4.55
N ALA A 78 -8.98 -12.37 -3.53
CA ALA A 78 -9.28 -13.05 -2.25
C ALA A 78 -10.20 -14.26 -2.44
N ARG A 79 -11.15 -14.19 -3.37
CA ARG A 79 -12.06 -15.29 -3.69
C ARG A 79 -11.37 -16.48 -4.34
N ARG A 80 -10.25 -16.28 -5.03
CA ARG A 80 -9.53 -17.31 -5.80
C ARG A 80 -8.29 -17.84 -5.10
N LEU A 81 -7.71 -17.05 -4.23
CA LEU A 81 -6.49 -17.39 -3.52
C LEU A 81 -6.81 -18.02 -2.15
N PRO A 82 -5.95 -18.91 -1.63
CA PRO A 82 -6.06 -19.34 -0.26
C PRO A 82 -5.86 -18.14 0.67
N VAL A 83 -6.47 -18.16 1.85
CA VAL A 83 -6.28 -17.09 2.85
C VAL A 83 -4.79 -16.93 3.15
N THR A 84 -4.11 -18.05 3.42
CA THR A 84 -2.65 -18.14 3.57
C THR A 84 -2.17 -19.45 2.97
N TYR A 85 -0.89 -19.53 2.63
CA TYR A 85 -0.28 -20.75 2.11
C TYR A 85 0.17 -21.65 3.27
N THR A 86 -0.47 -22.80 3.41
CA THR A 86 -0.19 -23.77 4.50
C THR A 86 -0.15 -25.20 3.98
N GLY A 87 0.45 -26.10 4.77
CA GLY A 87 0.54 -27.51 4.38
C GLY A 87 1.54 -27.77 3.25
N ASP A 88 1.46 -28.95 2.67
CA ASP A 88 2.43 -29.47 1.71
C ASP A 88 1.86 -29.62 0.27
N ASP A 89 0.68 -29.03 0.01
CA ASP A 89 0.08 -29.05 -1.33
C ASP A 89 0.97 -28.31 -2.36
N VAL A 90 1.10 -28.89 -3.56
CA VAL A 90 1.97 -28.37 -4.60
C VAL A 90 1.49 -27.00 -5.13
N VAL A 91 0.17 -26.75 -5.11
CA VAL A 91 -0.44 -25.54 -5.67
C VAL A 91 -0.62 -24.45 -4.60
N VAL A 92 -1.06 -24.82 -3.39
CA VAL A 92 -1.45 -23.89 -2.33
C VAL A 92 -0.72 -24.14 -1.00
N GLY A 93 0.34 -24.93 -1.01
CA GLY A 93 1.12 -25.26 0.19
C GLY A 93 2.15 -24.19 0.56
N LYS A 94 2.82 -24.45 1.68
CA LYS A 94 3.84 -23.53 2.30
C LYS A 94 4.99 -23.16 1.37
N SER A 95 5.29 -23.94 0.32
CA SER A 95 6.29 -23.61 -0.70
C SER A 95 5.94 -22.33 -1.49
N LYS A 96 4.72 -21.81 -1.34
CA LYS A 96 4.22 -20.60 -1.99
C LYS A 96 4.14 -19.38 -1.05
N ILE A 97 4.60 -19.52 0.19
CA ILE A 97 4.66 -18.40 1.14
C ILE A 97 5.42 -17.22 0.52
N GLY A 98 4.90 -16.01 0.70
CA GLY A 98 5.43 -14.78 0.12
C GLY A 98 4.76 -14.39 -1.20
N ARG A 99 4.04 -15.29 -1.88
CA ARG A 99 3.20 -14.96 -3.03
C ARG A 99 1.90 -14.28 -2.59
N ALA A 100 1.20 -13.70 -3.55
CA ALA A 100 -0.12 -13.13 -3.30
C ALA A 100 -1.08 -14.19 -2.73
N CYS A 101 -1.75 -13.85 -1.65
CA CYS A 101 -2.74 -14.69 -0.97
C CYS A 101 -3.99 -13.86 -0.64
N GLY A 102 -5.06 -14.50 -0.19
CA GLY A 102 -6.31 -13.82 0.15
C GLY A 102 -6.11 -12.75 1.23
N LEU A 103 -5.28 -13.05 2.23
CA LEU A 103 -4.94 -12.11 3.29
C LEU A 103 -4.22 -10.86 2.73
N ALA A 104 -3.28 -11.04 1.79
CA ALA A 104 -2.60 -9.93 1.13
C ALA A 104 -3.57 -9.05 0.33
N ALA A 105 -4.53 -9.69 -0.36
CA ALA A 105 -5.56 -8.97 -1.11
C ALA A 105 -6.48 -8.17 -0.19
N ASN A 106 -6.91 -8.74 0.93
CA ASN A 106 -7.73 -8.05 1.92
C ASN A 106 -6.96 -6.92 2.62
N ALA A 107 -5.67 -7.10 2.90
CA ALA A 107 -4.81 -6.05 3.44
C ALA A 107 -4.64 -4.87 2.46
N LEU A 108 -4.46 -5.15 1.16
CA LEU A 108 -4.40 -4.11 0.14
C LEU A 108 -5.73 -3.37 0.00
N LYS A 109 -6.87 -4.10 0.05
CA LYS A 109 -8.21 -3.51 0.08
C LYS A 109 -8.38 -2.56 1.27
N ALA A 110 -8.03 -2.99 2.49
CA ALA A 110 -8.11 -2.17 3.69
C ALA A 110 -7.25 -0.90 3.55
N ARG A 111 -6.02 -1.03 3.06
CA ARG A 111 -5.14 0.12 2.78
C ARG A 111 -5.73 1.07 1.75
N THR A 112 -6.31 0.55 0.67
CA THR A 112 -6.95 1.38 -0.37
C THR A 112 -8.11 2.18 0.20
N LEU A 113 -8.95 1.56 1.03
CA LEU A 113 -10.07 2.23 1.70
C LEU A 113 -9.61 3.29 2.71
N LEU A 114 -8.50 3.04 3.41
CA LEU A 114 -7.88 4.02 4.30
C LEU A 114 -7.44 5.28 3.52
N TYR A 115 -6.79 5.10 2.38
CA TYR A 115 -6.42 6.23 1.51
C TYR A 115 -7.64 6.96 0.97
N ALA A 116 -8.67 6.22 0.56
CA ALA A 116 -9.93 6.80 0.06
C ALA A 116 -10.69 7.60 1.14
N ALA A 117 -10.53 7.23 2.42
CA ALA A 117 -11.09 7.98 3.54
C ALA A 117 -10.32 9.28 3.86
N SER A 118 -9.14 9.49 3.25
CA SER A 118 -8.35 10.70 3.45
C SER A 118 -9.13 11.96 3.01
N PRO A 119 -9.07 13.06 3.79
CA PRO A 119 -9.69 14.33 3.42
C PRO A 119 -9.30 14.83 2.03
N ALA A 120 -8.09 14.53 1.58
CA ALA A 120 -7.57 14.94 0.26
C ALA A 120 -8.41 14.42 -0.92
N TYR A 121 -9.14 13.33 -0.72
CA TYR A 121 -9.90 12.65 -1.78
C TYR A 121 -11.40 12.56 -1.50
N GLN A 122 -11.85 13.19 -0.43
CA GLN A 122 -13.26 13.34 -0.11
C GLN A 122 -13.94 14.38 -1.00
N ASP A 123 -15.24 14.58 -0.82
CA ASP A 123 -16.04 15.52 -1.60
C ASP A 123 -15.54 16.98 -1.53
N LYS A 124 -15.98 17.82 -2.45
CA LYS A 124 -15.57 19.23 -2.59
C LYS A 124 -15.73 20.02 -1.28
N ASP A 125 -16.76 19.72 -0.52
CA ASP A 125 -17.03 20.38 0.76
C ASP A 125 -15.96 20.11 1.82
N VAL A 126 -15.25 18.98 1.70
CA VAL A 126 -14.14 18.63 2.60
C VAL A 126 -12.88 19.43 2.31
N ILE A 127 -12.70 19.90 1.07
CA ILE A 127 -11.49 20.66 0.66
C ILE A 127 -11.58 22.11 1.08
N GLN A 128 -12.79 22.65 1.18
CA GLN A 128 -12.99 24.00 1.68
C GLN A 128 -12.60 24.14 3.15
N ILE A 129 -12.31 23.04 3.81
CA ILE A 129 -11.68 23.01 5.12
C ILE A 129 -10.21 23.30 4.95
N ASN A 130 -10.01 24.49 4.67
CA ASN A 130 -8.83 25.17 4.41
C ASN A 130 -7.69 24.79 5.34
N GLY A 131 -6.64 24.21 4.78
CA GLY A 131 -5.40 24.05 5.48
C GLY A 131 -5.51 23.28 6.79
N MET A 132 -6.16 22.14 6.78
CA MET A 132 -6.08 21.11 7.83
C MET A 132 -6.57 21.49 9.24
N GLY A 133 -7.29 22.58 9.43
CA GLY A 133 -7.55 23.05 10.79
C GLY A 133 -8.98 22.98 11.29
N ASN A 134 -9.98 22.87 10.43
CA ASN A 134 -11.37 23.04 10.86
C ASN A 134 -12.24 21.85 10.46
N PHE A 135 -12.04 20.72 11.11
CA PHE A 135 -12.87 19.51 10.98
C PHE A 135 -14.35 19.71 11.36
N THR A 136 -14.71 20.87 11.88
CA THR A 136 -16.08 21.20 12.29
C THR A 136 -17.04 21.52 11.14
N VAL A 137 -16.52 21.67 9.92
CA VAL A 137 -17.33 21.96 8.71
C VAL A 137 -17.50 20.72 7.81
N LEU A 138 -16.89 19.58 8.20
CA LEU A 138 -17.08 18.30 7.52
C LEU A 138 -18.54 17.86 7.66
N ASN A 139 -19.08 17.29 6.58
CA ASN A 139 -20.20 16.39 6.73
C ASN A 139 -19.70 15.17 7.52
N GLU A 140 -19.78 15.29 8.83
CA GLU A 140 -19.20 14.37 9.81
C GLU A 140 -19.65 12.92 9.54
N ALA A 141 -20.88 12.74 9.11
CA ALA A 141 -21.45 11.43 8.83
C ALA A 141 -20.76 10.70 7.66
N THR A 142 -20.50 11.38 6.55
CA THR A 142 -19.81 10.77 5.38
C THR A 142 -18.34 10.56 5.62
N TYR A 143 -17.72 11.44 6.36
CA TYR A 143 -16.31 11.34 6.73
C TYR A 143 -16.07 10.19 7.71
N GLN A 144 -16.85 10.11 8.77
CA GLN A 144 -16.79 9.03 9.74
C GLN A 144 -17.09 7.68 9.09
N ALA A 145 -18.12 7.58 8.24
CA ALA A 145 -18.45 6.33 7.54
C ALA A 145 -17.29 5.82 6.67
N GLY A 146 -16.50 6.70 6.05
CA GLY A 146 -15.30 6.32 5.32
C GLY A 146 -14.24 5.68 6.22
N TRP A 147 -13.96 6.30 7.35
CA TRP A 147 -12.99 5.81 8.33
C TRP A 147 -13.47 4.52 9.02
N GLU A 148 -14.74 4.46 9.41
CA GLU A 148 -15.35 3.26 9.99
C GLU A 148 -15.25 2.08 9.02
N ARG A 149 -15.55 2.30 7.75
CA ARG A 149 -15.43 1.27 6.72
C ARG A 149 -13.99 0.77 6.58
N ALA A 150 -13.02 1.67 6.56
CA ALA A 150 -11.60 1.31 6.50
C ALA A 150 -11.17 0.52 7.75
N ALA A 151 -11.61 0.95 8.93
CA ALA A 151 -11.32 0.28 10.20
C ALA A 151 -11.94 -1.12 10.27
N LEU A 152 -13.20 -1.27 9.83
CA LEU A 152 -13.89 -2.57 9.80
C LEU A 152 -13.14 -3.56 8.91
N PHE A 153 -12.75 -3.16 7.69
CA PHE A 153 -12.00 -4.04 6.80
C PHE A 153 -10.60 -4.36 7.33
N ALA A 154 -9.93 -3.42 7.98
CA ALA A 154 -8.65 -3.71 8.63
C ALA A 154 -8.82 -4.74 9.77
N ASN A 155 -9.88 -4.62 10.56
CA ASN A 155 -10.20 -5.56 11.61
C ASN A 155 -10.58 -6.96 11.07
N GLU A 156 -11.27 -7.05 9.93
CA GLU A 156 -11.52 -8.32 9.24
C GLU A 156 -10.21 -9.00 8.83
N VAL A 157 -9.26 -8.25 8.29
CA VAL A 157 -7.93 -8.78 7.95
C VAL A 157 -7.24 -9.37 9.18
N LEU A 158 -7.33 -8.71 10.32
CA LEU A 158 -6.75 -9.21 11.58
C LEU A 158 -7.45 -10.46 12.08
N LYS A 159 -8.77 -10.58 11.90
CA LYS A 159 -9.57 -11.78 12.28
C LYS A 159 -9.28 -12.96 11.36
N ASP A 160 -9.30 -12.74 10.05
CA ASP A 160 -9.06 -13.78 9.05
C ASP A 160 -7.65 -14.35 9.14
N ALA A 161 -6.72 -13.54 9.59
CA ALA A 161 -5.37 -13.99 9.82
C ALA A 161 -5.30 -15.11 10.83
N GLY A 162 -6.27 -15.25 11.78
CA GLY A 162 -6.24 -16.26 12.84
C GLY A 162 -4.91 -16.23 13.62
N ILE A 163 -4.11 -15.23 13.34
CA ILE A 163 -2.74 -15.06 13.74
C ILE A 163 -2.78 -14.01 14.84
N ASN A 164 -2.27 -14.38 15.97
CA ASN A 164 -1.78 -13.40 16.91
C ASN A 164 -0.61 -12.67 16.20
N TYR A 165 -0.92 -11.58 15.49
CA TYR A 165 0.12 -10.67 15.02
C TYR A 165 0.81 -10.10 16.27
N THR A 166 1.82 -10.77 16.71
CA THR A 166 2.79 -10.19 17.60
C THR A 166 3.66 -9.30 16.73
N PHE A 167 3.53 -8.00 16.92
CA PHE A 167 4.45 -7.02 16.36
C PHE A 167 5.84 -7.37 16.89
N THR A 168 6.58 -8.13 16.12
CA THR A 168 7.95 -8.50 16.49
C THR A 168 8.82 -7.32 16.07
N ALA A 169 9.29 -6.55 17.05
CA ALA A 169 10.31 -5.53 16.80
C ALA A 169 11.59 -6.25 16.34
N MET A 170 11.75 -6.41 15.04
CA MET A 170 12.96 -6.98 14.46
C MET A 170 14.02 -5.90 14.34
N ALA A 171 15.22 -6.20 14.84
CA ALA A 171 16.38 -5.38 14.53
C ALA A 171 16.67 -5.44 13.01
N ALA A 172 17.20 -4.36 12.44
CA ALA A 172 17.49 -4.29 10.99
C ALA A 172 18.41 -5.43 10.50
N LYS A 173 19.34 -5.91 11.34
CA LYS A 173 20.19 -7.07 11.04
C LYS A 173 19.39 -8.38 10.91
N ASP A 174 18.33 -8.54 11.70
CA ASP A 174 17.52 -9.76 11.72
C ASP A 174 16.62 -9.82 10.48
N LEU A 175 16.29 -8.65 9.91
CA LEU A 175 15.63 -8.55 8.60
C LEU A 175 16.56 -8.99 7.46
N ALA A 176 17.85 -8.67 7.53
CA ALA A 176 18.84 -9.08 6.55
C ALA A 176 19.14 -10.59 6.65
N ASP A 177 19.16 -11.12 7.88
CA ASP A 177 19.43 -12.52 8.18
C ASP A 177 18.19 -13.41 8.14
N ALA A 178 17.00 -12.86 7.96
CA ALA A 178 15.73 -13.57 7.85
C ALA A 178 15.64 -14.38 6.54
N GLY A 179 16.62 -15.19 6.25
CA GLY A 179 16.77 -16.06 5.08
C GLY A 179 15.50 -16.80 4.67
N SER A 180 15.36 -18.09 5.00
CA SER A 180 14.18 -18.89 4.70
C SER A 180 13.03 -18.68 5.68
N ASP A 181 13.31 -18.24 6.90
CA ASP A 181 12.31 -18.05 7.95
C ASP A 181 11.71 -16.65 7.85
N THR A 182 10.66 -16.57 7.07
CA THR A 182 9.87 -15.33 6.95
C THR A 182 9.12 -15.09 8.25
N PRO A 183 9.32 -13.94 8.91
CA PRO A 183 8.49 -13.58 10.04
C PRO A 183 7.01 -13.64 9.69
N ALA A 184 6.18 -14.07 10.64
CA ALA A 184 4.74 -14.22 10.45
C ALA A 184 4.05 -12.91 10.00
N ASP A 185 4.68 -11.77 10.26
CA ASP A 185 4.19 -10.44 9.86
C ASP A 185 4.32 -10.15 8.35
N PHE A 186 5.14 -10.92 7.62
CA PHE A 186 5.27 -10.75 6.18
C PHE A 186 4.19 -11.52 5.42
N ILE A 187 3.14 -10.84 5.02
CA ILE A 187 2.01 -11.43 4.28
C ILE A 187 2.35 -11.58 2.79
N PHE A 188 2.97 -10.57 2.20
CA PHE A 188 3.37 -10.54 0.79
C PHE A 188 4.76 -9.93 0.64
N ARG A 189 5.64 -10.63 -0.05
CA ARG A 189 7.00 -10.15 -0.31
C ARG A 189 7.50 -10.57 -1.68
N THR A 190 8.37 -9.76 -2.26
CA THR A 190 9.21 -10.18 -3.37
C THR A 190 10.43 -10.90 -2.81
N TYR A 191 10.76 -12.03 -3.40
CA TYR A 191 12.02 -12.71 -3.11
C TYR A 191 13.12 -11.90 -3.80
N MET A 192 13.79 -11.05 -3.06
CA MET A 192 14.97 -10.36 -3.56
C MET A 192 16.19 -11.13 -3.03
N GLY A 193 16.98 -11.67 -3.95
CA GLY A 193 18.33 -12.09 -3.61
C GLY A 193 19.15 -10.89 -3.09
N LEU A 194 20.32 -11.13 -2.52
CA LEU A 194 21.23 -10.08 -2.10
C LEU A 194 21.49 -9.10 -3.25
N VAL A 195 20.81 -7.95 -3.22
CA VAL A 195 20.96 -6.88 -4.22
C VAL A 195 21.62 -5.69 -3.56
N HIS A 196 22.94 -5.63 -3.60
CA HIS A 196 23.72 -4.51 -3.07
C HIS A 196 23.51 -3.17 -3.83
N GLY A 197 22.85 -3.21 -4.98
CA GLY A 197 22.67 -2.03 -5.82
C GLY A 197 21.78 -0.94 -5.22
N MET A 198 20.80 -1.27 -4.38
CA MET A 198 20.00 -0.27 -3.68
C MET A 198 20.81 0.40 -2.56
N GLU A 199 21.54 -0.39 -1.79
CA GLU A 199 22.36 0.08 -0.69
C GLU A 199 23.43 1.04 -1.19
N SER A 200 24.16 0.67 -2.24
CA SER A 200 25.18 1.55 -2.83
C SER A 200 24.64 2.86 -3.38
N ARG A 201 23.38 2.90 -3.80
CA ARG A 201 22.74 4.13 -4.28
C ARG A 201 22.30 5.06 -3.15
N HIS A 202 21.84 4.49 -2.03
CA HIS A 202 21.15 5.26 -0.97
C HIS A 202 22.00 5.49 0.26
N TYR A 203 23.04 4.68 0.49
CA TYR A 203 23.94 4.89 1.62
C TYR A 203 24.70 6.21 1.50
N PRO A 204 24.96 6.88 2.63
CA PRO A 204 25.85 8.03 2.66
C PRO A 204 27.25 7.66 2.15
N PRO A 205 28.02 8.63 1.61
CA PRO A 205 29.39 8.40 1.15
C PRO A 205 30.31 7.81 2.23
N PHE A 206 30.05 8.12 3.51
CA PHE A 206 30.76 7.53 4.65
C PHE A 206 30.67 5.99 4.70
N TYR A 207 29.55 5.42 4.22
CA TYR A 207 29.33 3.97 4.07
C TYR A 207 29.52 3.50 2.63
N LEU A 208 30.32 4.20 1.83
CA LEU A 208 30.62 3.88 0.43
C LEU A 208 29.38 3.91 -0.48
N GLY A 209 28.37 4.66 -0.11
CA GLY A 209 27.19 4.89 -0.92
C GLY A 209 27.25 6.18 -1.74
N ASN A 210 26.30 6.33 -2.67
CA ASN A 210 26.24 7.49 -3.57
C ASN A 210 25.28 8.60 -3.10
N ALA A 211 24.62 8.42 -1.96
CA ALA A 211 23.65 9.37 -1.37
C ALA A 211 22.62 9.94 -2.38
N GLN A 212 22.15 9.08 -3.30
CA GLN A 212 21.16 9.53 -4.32
C GLN A 212 19.80 9.89 -3.72
N THR A 213 19.51 9.36 -2.53
CA THR A 213 18.30 9.69 -1.79
C THR A 213 18.69 10.03 -0.37
N ILE A 214 18.45 11.26 0.00
CA ILE A 214 18.66 11.76 1.37
C ILE A 214 17.33 12.23 1.94
N PRO A 215 17.08 12.06 3.23
CA PRO A 215 15.89 12.58 3.87
C PRO A 215 15.87 14.11 3.78
N SER A 216 14.69 14.69 3.56
CA SER A 216 14.53 16.12 3.71
C SER A 216 14.70 16.52 5.19
N HIS A 217 15.09 17.78 5.42
CA HIS A 217 15.16 18.31 6.79
C HIS A 217 13.85 18.11 7.55
N ASN A 218 12.70 18.32 6.89
CA ASN A 218 11.39 18.12 7.50
C ASN A 218 11.15 16.65 7.91
N LEU A 219 11.63 15.70 7.11
CA LEU A 219 11.52 14.29 7.46
C LEU A 219 12.42 13.96 8.65
N ALA A 220 13.66 14.45 8.66
CA ALA A 220 14.57 14.25 9.79
C ALA A 220 14.01 14.87 11.09
N ALA A 221 13.45 16.08 11.01
CA ALA A 221 12.84 16.78 12.13
C ALA A 221 11.55 16.10 12.64
N ALA A 222 10.89 15.26 11.83
CA ALA A 222 9.71 14.52 12.25
C ALA A 222 10.03 13.32 13.17
N PHE A 223 11.28 12.87 13.20
CA PHE A 223 11.68 11.82 14.13
C PHE A 223 11.90 12.40 15.54
N PRO A 224 11.35 11.77 16.58
CA PRO A 224 11.54 12.23 17.94
C PRO A 224 12.98 11.92 18.42
N ALA A 225 13.44 12.68 19.38
CA ALA A 225 14.65 12.37 20.14
C ALA A 225 14.47 11.05 20.92
N LYS A 226 15.54 10.46 21.40
CA LYS A 226 15.54 9.17 22.13
C LYS A 226 14.55 9.11 23.30
N ASN A 227 14.24 10.24 23.89
CA ASN A 227 13.27 10.38 24.99
C ASN A 227 11.83 10.59 24.54
N GLY A 228 11.54 10.49 23.22
CA GLY A 228 10.20 10.59 22.64
C GLY A 228 9.69 12.01 22.38
N TYR A 229 10.45 13.05 22.73
CA TYR A 229 10.06 14.43 22.42
C TYR A 229 10.50 14.82 21.00
N PRO A 230 9.71 15.66 20.30
CA PRO A 230 10.16 16.25 19.03
C PRO A 230 11.51 16.97 19.21
N ILE A 231 12.39 16.90 18.23
CA ILE A 231 13.72 17.54 18.31
C ILE A 231 13.63 19.06 18.49
N THR A 232 12.52 19.68 18.11
CA THR A 232 12.24 21.10 18.31
C THR A 232 11.76 21.46 19.73
N ASP A 233 11.47 20.45 20.56
CA ASP A 233 11.05 20.65 21.95
C ASP A 233 12.28 20.73 22.86
N SER A 234 12.34 21.73 23.72
CA SER A 234 13.47 21.90 24.68
C SER A 234 13.69 20.69 25.58
N ARG A 235 12.66 19.89 25.80
CA ARG A 235 12.75 18.64 26.59
C ARG A 235 13.40 17.49 25.84
N SER A 236 13.59 17.63 24.53
CA SER A 236 14.26 16.60 23.73
C SER A 236 15.71 16.39 24.11
N LEU A 237 16.35 17.42 24.68
CA LEU A 237 17.79 17.47 24.94
C LEU A 237 18.61 17.20 23.66
N TYR A 238 18.03 17.48 22.49
CA TYR A 238 18.70 17.40 21.21
C TYR A 238 19.61 18.61 21.04
N ASP A 239 20.87 18.35 20.72
CA ASP A 239 21.88 19.35 20.39
C ASP A 239 22.28 19.15 18.92
N GLU A 240 22.26 20.22 18.11
CA GLU A 240 22.55 20.18 16.66
C GLU A 240 24.03 19.94 16.38
#